data_e0bcb9703555626f8dfc0fbbbb054b34
#
_entry.id   e0bcb9703555626f8dfc0fbbbb054b34
#
_cell.length_a   1.000
_cell.length_b   1.000
_cell.length_c   1.000
_cell.angle_alpha   90.00
_cell.angle_beta   90.00
_cell.angle_gamma   90.00
#
_symmetry.space_group_name_H-M   'P 1'
#
loop_
_entity.id
_entity.type
_entity.pdbx_description
1 polymer ?
#
loop_
_entity_poly.entity_id
_entity_poly.type
_entity_poly.pdbx_seq_one_letter_code
_entity_poly.pdbx_strand_id
1 'polypeptide(L)'
;MEIRKLELSDQVAFEEFQAKLLNEKAAGNSFIETKKVEDFAAFVEKSKRFETQTDNPDWSTSTNYYAFVDGSIVGRIGCRWQIEKGDLLRIGGHIGYATAPDFRQQGVMTKLLAFALEQYRQRGIKRVLITAREDNLPSRKTIEKVGGKLENILPLEDGHHLARYWIDLEDKHVS
;
A
#
# COMPACT_ATOMS: atom_id res chain seq x y z
N MET A 1 -7.75 -7.66 14.94
CA MET A 1 -6.67 -7.29 14.01
C MET A 1 -6.07 -5.97 14.46
N GLU A 2 -4.78 -5.95 14.70
CA GLU A 2 -4.05 -4.75 15.09
C GLU A 2 -3.33 -4.18 13.88
N ILE A 3 -3.39 -2.86 13.69
CA ILE A 3 -2.68 -2.18 12.60
C ILE A 3 -1.66 -1.22 13.21
N ARG A 4 -0.39 -1.40 12.88
CA ARG A 4 0.70 -0.58 13.43
C ARG A 4 1.95 -0.66 12.56
N LYS A 5 2.93 0.15 12.91
CA LYS A 5 4.26 0.10 12.28
C LYS A 5 5.06 -1.08 12.82
N LEU A 6 6.09 -1.46 12.07
CA LEU A 6 7.01 -2.53 12.48
C LEU A 6 7.90 -2.09 13.64
N GLU A 7 8.22 -3.04 14.49
CA GLU A 7 9.23 -2.92 15.54
C GLU A 7 10.30 -4.02 15.34
N LEU A 8 11.43 -3.86 15.98
CA LEU A 8 12.53 -4.83 15.84
C LEU A 8 12.14 -6.24 16.29
N SER A 9 11.20 -6.35 17.22
CA SER A 9 10.69 -7.64 17.68
C SER A 9 9.81 -8.36 16.67
N ASP A 10 9.48 -7.72 15.55
CA ASP A 10 8.60 -8.30 14.53
C ASP A 10 9.34 -9.08 13.45
N GLN A 11 10.62 -9.34 13.61
CA GLN A 11 11.44 -9.95 12.55
C GLN A 11 10.88 -11.28 12.05
N VAL A 12 10.51 -12.18 12.95
CA VAL A 12 10.01 -13.51 12.56
C VAL A 12 8.70 -13.37 11.79
N ALA A 13 7.77 -12.56 12.29
CA ALA A 13 6.49 -12.33 11.62
C ALA A 13 6.69 -11.70 10.24
N PHE A 14 7.62 -10.75 10.14
CA PHE A 14 7.93 -10.09 8.87
C PHE A 14 8.51 -11.07 7.86
N GLU A 15 9.47 -11.90 8.29
CA GLU A 15 10.12 -12.86 7.40
C GLU A 15 9.12 -13.89 6.89
N GLU A 16 8.20 -14.35 7.73
CA GLU A 16 7.14 -15.26 7.32
C GLU A 16 6.19 -14.62 6.29
N PHE A 17 5.79 -13.39 6.53
CA PHE A 17 4.94 -12.64 5.60
C PHE A 17 5.64 -12.43 4.26
N GLN A 18 6.89 -12.00 4.30
CA GLN A 18 7.69 -11.78 3.10
C GLN A 18 7.85 -13.08 2.30
N ALA A 19 8.12 -14.19 2.98
CA ALA A 19 8.29 -15.48 2.32
C ALA A 19 7.03 -15.91 1.57
N LYS A 20 5.86 -15.72 2.16
CA LYS A 20 4.58 -16.04 1.49
C LYS A 20 4.42 -15.27 0.19
N LEU A 21 4.70 -13.96 0.21
CA LEU A 21 4.58 -13.13 -0.97
C LEU A 21 5.62 -13.47 -2.03
N LEU A 22 6.87 -13.68 -1.63
CA LEU A 22 7.93 -14.03 -2.57
C LEU A 22 7.70 -15.40 -3.21
N ASN A 23 7.18 -16.37 -2.46
CA ASN A 23 6.83 -17.67 -2.99
C ASN A 23 5.71 -17.56 -4.03
N GLU A 24 4.70 -16.74 -3.76
CA GLU A 24 3.62 -16.51 -4.72
C GLU A 24 4.12 -15.82 -5.99
N LYS A 25 5.02 -14.86 -5.85
CA LYS A 25 5.66 -14.18 -6.98
C LYS A 25 6.45 -15.16 -7.83
N ALA A 26 7.23 -16.02 -7.19
CA ALA A 26 8.02 -17.04 -7.88
C ALA A 26 7.13 -18.08 -8.58
N ALA A 27 5.92 -18.30 -8.07
CA ALA A 27 4.95 -19.21 -8.68
C ALA A 27 4.20 -18.57 -9.86
N GLY A 28 4.50 -17.32 -10.22
CA GLY A 28 3.97 -16.68 -11.42
C GLY A 28 2.99 -15.53 -11.20
N ASN A 29 2.72 -15.13 -9.95
CA ASN A 29 1.84 -14.00 -9.72
C ASN A 29 2.57 -12.68 -9.97
N SER A 30 2.36 -12.10 -11.15
CA SER A 30 3.05 -10.86 -11.58
C SER A 30 2.53 -9.61 -10.88
N PHE A 31 1.43 -9.69 -10.12
CA PHE A 31 0.93 -8.54 -9.36
C PHE A 31 1.74 -8.31 -8.08
N ILE A 32 2.52 -9.28 -7.62
CA ILE A 32 3.33 -9.15 -6.42
C ILE A 32 4.58 -8.34 -6.75
N GLU A 33 4.72 -7.19 -6.12
CA GLU A 33 5.87 -6.30 -6.31
C GLU A 33 6.89 -6.40 -5.18
N THR A 34 6.66 -7.28 -4.21
CA THR A 34 7.50 -7.44 -3.04
C THR A 34 8.95 -7.75 -3.43
N LYS A 35 9.87 -7.02 -2.80
CA LYS A 35 11.32 -7.25 -2.94
C LYS A 35 11.84 -7.82 -1.65
N LYS A 36 12.82 -8.72 -1.74
CA LYS A 36 13.40 -9.37 -0.56
C LYS A 36 14.16 -8.36 0.29
N VAL A 37 13.82 -8.31 1.58
CA VAL A 37 14.56 -7.58 2.59
C VAL A 37 15.49 -8.58 3.29
N GLU A 38 16.79 -8.34 3.23
CA GLU A 38 17.78 -9.27 3.82
C GLU A 38 18.24 -8.83 5.21
N ASP A 39 18.23 -7.53 5.47
CA ASP A 39 18.61 -6.97 6.77
C ASP A 39 17.39 -6.28 7.36
N PHE A 40 16.67 -7.01 8.21
CA PHE A 40 15.43 -6.51 8.79
C PHE A 40 15.64 -5.26 9.66
N ALA A 41 16.69 -5.28 10.50
CA ALA A 41 16.95 -4.14 11.39
C ALA A 41 17.24 -2.86 10.59
N ALA A 42 18.03 -2.96 9.52
CA ALA A 42 18.30 -1.84 8.63
C ALA A 42 17.03 -1.37 7.91
N PHE A 43 16.17 -2.31 7.53
CA PHE A 43 14.90 -1.98 6.88
C PHE A 43 13.98 -1.20 7.81
N VAL A 44 13.87 -1.61 9.07
CA VAL A 44 13.05 -0.91 10.07
C VAL A 44 13.58 0.51 10.30
N GLU A 45 14.89 0.65 10.44
CA GLU A 45 15.52 1.95 10.66
C GLU A 45 15.30 2.89 9.47
N LYS A 46 15.51 2.38 8.25
CA LYS A 46 15.28 3.13 7.02
C LYS A 46 13.81 3.54 6.90
N SER A 47 12.88 2.64 7.24
CA SER A 47 11.45 2.93 7.21
C SER A 47 11.09 4.08 8.13
N LYS A 48 11.67 4.11 9.34
CA LYS A 48 11.46 5.22 10.28
C LYS A 48 12.00 6.53 9.74
N ARG A 49 13.19 6.51 9.14
CA ARG A 49 13.80 7.71 8.57
C ARG A 49 12.97 8.25 7.41
N PHE A 50 12.46 7.36 6.56
CA PHE A 50 11.68 7.75 5.37
C PHE A 50 10.29 8.32 5.71
N GLU A 51 9.88 8.26 6.96
CA GLU A 51 8.65 8.94 7.37
C GLU A 51 8.79 10.47 7.34
N THR A 52 10.01 10.97 7.47
CA THR A 52 10.27 12.43 7.54
C THR A 52 11.24 12.94 6.49
N GLN A 53 12.10 12.09 5.94
CA GLN A 53 13.09 12.51 4.94
C GLN A 53 13.43 11.36 4.00
N THR A 54 13.87 11.69 2.79
CA THR A 54 14.29 10.70 1.80
C THR A 54 15.69 11.03 1.30
N ASP A 55 16.30 10.06 0.59
CA ASP A 55 17.64 10.22 0.02
C ASP A 55 17.60 10.90 -1.36
N ASN A 56 16.40 11.12 -1.90
CA ASN A 56 16.22 11.71 -3.22
C ASN A 56 15.04 12.71 -3.16
N PRO A 57 15.23 13.97 -3.65
CA PRO A 57 14.18 14.97 -3.61
C PRO A 57 12.93 14.60 -4.44
N ASP A 58 13.06 13.66 -5.39
CA ASP A 58 11.93 13.20 -6.19
C ASP A 58 11.14 12.06 -5.53
N TRP A 59 11.54 11.63 -4.35
CA TRP A 59 10.84 10.59 -3.61
C TRP A 59 9.95 11.19 -2.53
N SER A 60 8.76 10.61 -2.39
CA SER A 60 7.85 10.97 -1.30
C SER A 60 8.32 10.38 0.01
N THR A 61 8.11 11.13 1.10
CA THR A 61 8.12 10.49 2.42
C THR A 61 6.96 9.49 2.49
N SER A 62 7.10 8.48 3.31
CA SER A 62 6.10 7.41 3.38
C SER A 62 6.10 6.73 4.74
N THR A 63 4.97 6.12 5.07
CA THR A 63 4.82 5.31 6.27
C THR A 63 4.20 3.98 5.88
N ASN A 64 4.77 2.88 6.38
CA ASN A 64 4.21 1.54 6.18
C ASN A 64 3.50 1.09 7.45
N TYR A 65 2.28 0.60 7.28
CA TYR A 65 1.49 0.00 8.35
C TYR A 65 1.26 -1.47 8.06
N TYR A 66 1.25 -2.27 9.10
CA TYR A 66 1.10 -3.71 9.01
C TYR A 66 -0.07 -4.18 9.85
N ALA A 67 -0.83 -5.13 9.34
CA ALA A 67 -1.95 -5.74 10.05
C ALA A 67 -1.50 -7.04 10.68
N PHE A 68 -1.78 -7.21 11.97
CA PHE A 68 -1.38 -8.37 12.76
C PHE A 68 -2.62 -9.12 13.24
N VAL A 69 -2.60 -10.43 13.10
CA VAL A 69 -3.61 -11.35 13.66
C VAL A 69 -2.87 -12.50 14.32
N ASP A 70 -3.08 -12.68 15.63
CA ASP A 70 -2.44 -13.74 16.41
C ASP A 70 -0.93 -13.80 16.21
N GLY A 71 -0.29 -12.64 16.18
CA GLY A 71 1.17 -12.53 16.05
C GLY A 71 1.71 -12.66 14.62
N SER A 72 0.85 -12.94 13.65
CA SER A 72 1.24 -13.03 12.23
C SER A 72 0.88 -11.76 11.48
N ILE A 73 1.73 -11.36 10.54
CA ILE A 73 1.41 -10.25 9.65
C ILE A 73 0.53 -10.80 8.51
N VAL A 74 -0.65 -10.19 8.35
CA VAL A 74 -1.62 -10.62 7.34
C VAL A 74 -1.76 -9.64 6.18
N GLY A 75 -1.23 -8.43 6.33
CA GLY A 75 -1.27 -7.43 5.26
C GLY A 75 -0.38 -6.24 5.56
N ARG A 76 -0.08 -5.48 4.51
CA ARG A 76 0.72 -4.26 4.59
C ARG A 76 0.10 -3.19 3.72
N ILE A 77 0.17 -1.94 4.18
CA ILE A 77 -0.18 -0.78 3.37
C ILE A 77 0.90 0.27 3.51
N GLY A 78 1.41 0.78 2.39
CA GLY A 78 2.36 1.88 2.36
C GLY A 78 1.66 3.15 1.93
N CYS A 79 1.85 4.20 2.71
CA CYS A 79 1.24 5.51 2.48
C CYS A 79 2.31 6.51 2.09
N ARG A 80 2.23 7.02 0.86
CA ARG A 80 3.07 8.13 0.40
C ARG A 80 2.33 9.42 0.68
N TRP A 81 3.08 10.43 1.12
CA TRP A 81 2.46 11.67 1.59
C TRP A 81 2.50 12.79 0.56
N GLN A 82 3.45 12.75 -0.40
CA GLN A 82 3.59 13.77 -1.44
C GLN A 82 3.62 13.12 -2.83
N ILE A 83 2.49 13.10 -3.52
CA ILE A 83 2.42 12.47 -4.85
C ILE A 83 2.80 13.42 -5.98
N GLU A 84 2.98 14.71 -5.71
CA GLU A 84 3.46 15.68 -6.71
C GLU A 84 4.93 15.47 -7.05
N LYS A 85 5.63 14.58 -6.33
CA LYS A 85 7.04 14.29 -6.56
C LYS A 85 7.22 13.17 -7.57
N GLY A 86 8.24 13.29 -8.43
CA GLY A 86 8.54 12.29 -9.42
C GLY A 86 7.32 12.00 -10.32
N ASP A 87 7.06 10.74 -10.56
CA ASP A 87 5.97 10.28 -11.42
C ASP A 87 4.76 9.75 -10.63
N LEU A 88 4.69 10.02 -9.35
CA LEU A 88 3.67 9.43 -8.47
C LEU A 88 2.26 9.87 -8.80
N LEU A 89 2.07 11.11 -9.23
CA LEU A 89 0.75 11.61 -9.61
C LEU A 89 0.20 10.88 -10.83
N ARG A 90 1.06 10.41 -11.70
CA ARG A 90 0.67 9.70 -12.92
C ARG A 90 0.59 8.19 -12.69
N ILE A 91 1.58 7.58 -12.04
CA ILE A 91 1.72 6.13 -11.98
C ILE A 91 1.58 5.55 -10.57
N GLY A 92 2.37 6.01 -9.62
CA GLY A 92 2.47 5.35 -8.32
C GLY A 92 1.31 5.62 -7.37
N GLY A 93 0.81 6.84 -7.36
CA GLY A 93 -0.24 7.25 -6.43
C GLY A 93 0.22 7.30 -4.97
N HIS A 94 -0.75 7.47 -4.08
CA HIS A 94 -0.51 7.56 -2.63
C HIS A 94 -0.24 6.20 -1.98
N ILE A 95 -0.89 5.14 -2.45
CA ILE A 95 -0.99 3.89 -1.69
C ILE A 95 -0.48 2.69 -2.49
N GLY A 96 0.36 1.87 -1.84
CA GLY A 96 0.69 0.52 -2.28
C GLY A 96 0.36 -0.46 -1.18
N TYR A 97 -0.07 -1.68 -1.52
CA TYR A 97 -0.49 -2.63 -0.50
C TYR A 97 -0.34 -4.08 -0.95
N ALA A 98 -0.32 -4.97 0.04
CA ALA A 98 -0.29 -6.41 -0.19
C ALA A 98 -0.96 -7.15 0.96
N THR A 99 -1.67 -8.25 0.64
CA THR A 99 -2.28 -9.14 1.63
C THR A 99 -1.63 -10.51 1.52
N ALA A 100 -1.36 -11.15 2.65
CA ALA A 100 -0.86 -12.52 2.66
C ALA A 100 -1.86 -13.43 1.92
N PRO A 101 -1.36 -14.36 1.05
CA PRO A 101 -2.26 -15.16 0.21
C PRO A 101 -3.34 -15.92 0.98
N ASP A 102 -3.00 -16.45 2.15
CA ASP A 102 -3.92 -17.23 2.98
C ASP A 102 -4.93 -16.36 3.75
N PHE A 103 -4.82 -15.05 3.65
CA PHE A 103 -5.75 -14.10 4.30
C PHE A 103 -6.52 -13.24 3.30
N ARG A 104 -6.50 -13.57 2.02
CA ARG A 104 -7.26 -12.84 1.01
C ARG A 104 -8.76 -13.12 1.11
N GLN A 105 -9.56 -12.16 0.63
CA GLN A 105 -11.03 -12.23 0.64
C GLN A 105 -11.62 -12.33 2.05
N GLN A 106 -10.90 -11.82 3.05
CA GLN A 106 -11.34 -11.80 4.45
C GLN A 106 -11.45 -10.36 4.98
N GLY A 107 -11.43 -9.37 4.09
CA GLY A 107 -11.60 -7.97 4.47
C GLY A 107 -10.36 -7.29 5.03
N VAL A 108 -9.20 -7.93 5.01
CA VAL A 108 -7.95 -7.36 5.53
C VAL A 108 -7.63 -6.05 4.81
N MET A 109 -7.63 -6.05 3.49
CA MET A 109 -7.25 -4.87 2.72
C MET A 109 -8.27 -3.75 2.86
N THR A 110 -9.56 -4.08 2.95
CA THR A 110 -10.59 -3.07 3.18
C THR A 110 -10.34 -2.34 4.50
N LYS A 111 -9.96 -3.07 5.55
CA LYS A 111 -9.66 -2.46 6.84
C LYS A 111 -8.38 -1.65 6.82
N LEU A 112 -7.33 -2.13 6.13
CA LEU A 112 -6.10 -1.38 5.97
C LEU A 112 -6.33 -0.09 5.19
N LEU A 113 -7.12 -0.14 4.12
CA LEU A 113 -7.45 1.05 3.35
C LEU A 113 -8.23 2.06 4.19
N ALA A 114 -9.23 1.61 4.94
CA ALA A 114 -9.98 2.50 5.84
C ALA A 114 -9.07 3.18 6.86
N PHE A 115 -8.13 2.42 7.43
CA PHE A 115 -7.14 2.97 8.34
C PHE A 115 -6.26 4.02 7.66
N ALA A 116 -5.74 3.71 6.48
CA ALA A 116 -4.88 4.62 5.74
C ALA A 116 -5.60 5.91 5.35
N LEU A 117 -6.84 5.81 4.88
CA LEU A 117 -7.62 6.97 4.50
C LEU A 117 -7.84 7.91 5.69
N GLU A 118 -8.01 7.37 6.90
CA GLU A 118 -8.10 8.20 8.10
C GLU A 118 -6.77 8.92 8.39
N GLN A 119 -5.63 8.26 8.15
CA GLN A 119 -4.32 8.89 8.30
C GLN A 119 -4.15 10.06 7.33
N TYR A 120 -4.59 9.89 6.08
CA TYR A 120 -4.56 10.98 5.10
C TYR A 120 -5.48 12.13 5.53
N ARG A 121 -6.67 11.81 6.02
CA ARG A 121 -7.63 12.82 6.49
C ARG A 121 -7.03 13.65 7.63
N GLN A 122 -6.37 12.99 8.58
CA GLN A 122 -5.74 13.68 9.71
C GLN A 122 -4.61 14.62 9.27
N ARG A 123 -3.99 14.35 8.13
CA ARG A 123 -2.94 15.22 7.56
C ARG A 123 -3.50 16.34 6.70
N GLY A 124 -4.81 16.45 6.57
CA GLY A 124 -5.44 17.48 5.74
C GLY A 124 -5.42 17.18 4.25
N ILE A 125 -5.09 15.96 3.86
CA ILE A 125 -5.12 15.55 2.46
C ILE A 125 -6.58 15.26 2.09
N LYS A 126 -7.05 15.90 1.05
CA LYS A 126 -8.48 15.88 0.71
C LYS A 126 -8.86 14.82 -0.31
N ARG A 127 -7.90 14.39 -1.12
CA ARG A 127 -8.12 13.38 -2.15
C ARG A 127 -6.92 12.45 -2.20
N VAL A 128 -7.20 11.15 -2.34
CA VAL A 128 -6.17 10.12 -2.38
C VAL A 128 -6.23 9.41 -3.73
N LEU A 129 -5.08 9.31 -4.41
CA LEU A 129 -4.94 8.57 -5.65
C LEU A 129 -4.45 7.16 -5.36
N ILE A 130 -5.21 6.17 -5.84
CA ILE A 130 -4.80 4.76 -5.77
C ILE A 130 -4.81 4.19 -7.18
N THR A 131 -3.78 3.46 -7.53
CA THR A 131 -3.67 2.86 -8.85
C THR A 131 -3.60 1.33 -8.75
N ALA A 132 -4.08 0.66 -9.79
CA ALA A 132 -3.98 -0.78 -9.92
C ALA A 132 -3.91 -1.12 -11.41
N ARG A 133 -3.23 -2.23 -11.75
CA ARG A 133 -3.28 -2.70 -13.13
C ARG A 133 -4.74 -2.96 -13.53
N GLU A 134 -5.07 -2.66 -14.75
CA GLU A 134 -6.44 -2.80 -15.25
C GLU A 134 -6.96 -4.23 -15.08
N ASP A 135 -6.09 -5.21 -15.27
CA ASP A 135 -6.45 -6.63 -15.17
C ASP A 135 -6.42 -7.18 -13.74
N ASN A 136 -6.04 -6.36 -12.76
CA ASN A 136 -6.06 -6.76 -11.35
C ASN A 136 -7.45 -6.48 -10.75
N LEU A 137 -8.42 -7.34 -11.09
CA LEU A 137 -9.81 -7.14 -10.70
C LEU A 137 -10.05 -7.13 -9.20
N PRO A 138 -9.43 -8.03 -8.40
CA PRO A 138 -9.62 -7.97 -6.95
C PRO A 138 -9.18 -6.64 -6.34
N SER A 139 -8.04 -6.09 -6.78
CA SER A 139 -7.57 -4.81 -6.31
C SER A 139 -8.53 -3.68 -6.70
N ARG A 140 -8.99 -3.67 -7.94
CA ARG A 140 -9.91 -2.67 -8.42
C ARG A 140 -11.23 -2.68 -7.65
N LYS A 141 -11.77 -3.87 -7.38
CA LYS A 141 -13.01 -4.01 -6.60
C LYS A 141 -12.83 -3.48 -5.19
N THR A 142 -11.68 -3.75 -4.56
CA THR A 142 -11.40 -3.25 -3.23
C THR A 142 -11.34 -1.73 -3.21
N ILE A 143 -10.67 -1.13 -4.19
CA ILE A 143 -10.58 0.33 -4.31
C ILE A 143 -11.97 0.94 -4.50
N GLU A 144 -12.80 0.36 -5.37
CA GLU A 144 -14.15 0.84 -5.62
C GLU A 144 -15.03 0.70 -4.38
N LYS A 145 -14.84 -0.37 -3.62
CA LYS A 145 -15.61 -0.60 -2.39
C LYS A 145 -15.36 0.48 -1.33
N VAL A 146 -14.17 1.04 -1.25
CA VAL A 146 -13.85 2.10 -0.30
C VAL A 146 -14.10 3.50 -0.87
N GLY A 147 -14.76 3.61 -2.00
CA GLY A 147 -15.18 4.89 -2.56
C GLY A 147 -14.34 5.41 -3.72
N GLY A 148 -13.45 4.59 -4.27
CA GLY A 148 -12.63 4.99 -5.40
C GLY A 148 -13.44 5.19 -6.66
N LYS A 149 -13.19 6.31 -7.35
CA LYS A 149 -13.82 6.63 -8.63
C LYS A 149 -12.75 6.65 -9.70
N LEU A 150 -12.98 5.89 -10.77
CA LEU A 150 -12.03 5.79 -11.88
C LEU A 150 -11.94 7.12 -12.62
N GLU A 151 -10.73 7.64 -12.72
CA GLU A 151 -10.45 8.81 -13.54
C GLU A 151 -10.15 8.43 -14.99
N ASN A 152 -9.20 7.51 -15.16
CA ASN A 152 -8.77 7.07 -16.48
C ASN A 152 -8.00 5.75 -16.39
N ILE A 153 -7.76 5.17 -17.55
CA ILE A 153 -6.89 4.01 -17.72
C ILE A 153 -5.71 4.45 -18.58
N LEU A 154 -4.51 4.33 -18.03
CA LEU A 154 -3.30 4.85 -18.63
C LEU A 154 -2.46 3.71 -19.21
N PRO A 155 -2.11 3.74 -20.51
CA PRO A 155 -1.19 2.74 -21.04
C PRO A 155 0.22 2.94 -20.49
N LEU A 156 0.87 1.83 -20.12
CA LEU A 156 2.24 1.82 -19.62
C LEU A 156 3.19 1.33 -20.70
N GLU A 157 4.49 1.65 -20.56
CA GLU A 157 5.51 1.30 -21.53
C GLU A 157 5.68 -0.22 -21.69
N ASP A 158 5.40 -0.99 -20.64
CA ASP A 158 5.50 -2.46 -20.65
C ASP A 158 4.32 -3.18 -21.30
N GLY A 159 3.35 -2.42 -21.84
CA GLY A 159 2.15 -2.98 -22.47
C GLY A 159 0.98 -3.19 -21.53
N HIS A 160 1.17 -3.03 -20.24
CA HIS A 160 0.07 -3.08 -19.29
C HIS A 160 -0.69 -1.75 -19.25
N HIS A 161 -1.89 -1.77 -18.69
CA HIS A 161 -2.70 -0.58 -18.49
C HIS A 161 -2.93 -0.37 -17.01
N LEU A 162 -2.92 0.89 -16.57
CA LEU A 162 -3.04 1.27 -15.18
C LEU A 162 -4.37 2.00 -14.95
N ALA A 163 -5.21 1.45 -14.08
CA ALA A 163 -6.45 2.10 -13.66
C ALA A 163 -6.14 3.06 -12.53
N ARG A 164 -6.52 4.32 -12.68
CA ARG A 164 -6.27 5.40 -11.72
C ARG A 164 -7.58 5.81 -11.07
N TYR A 165 -7.63 5.71 -9.74
CA TYR A 165 -8.82 5.99 -8.94
C TYR A 165 -8.55 7.11 -7.94
N TRP A 166 -9.53 7.98 -7.76
CA TRP A 166 -9.50 8.99 -6.72
C TRP A 166 -10.52 8.69 -5.65
N ILE A 167 -10.11 8.85 -4.39
CA ILE A 167 -11.01 8.76 -3.24
C ILE A 167 -11.09 10.16 -2.65
N ASP A 168 -12.32 10.69 -2.54
CA ASP A 168 -12.57 12.00 -1.95
C ASP A 168 -12.81 11.85 -0.45
N LEU A 169 -12.04 12.56 0.35
CA LEU A 169 -12.12 12.49 1.81
C LEU A 169 -12.94 13.61 2.42
N GLU A 170 -13.32 14.63 1.64
CA GLU A 170 -14.00 15.80 2.18
C GLU A 170 -15.44 15.54 2.58
N ASP A 171 -16.12 14.64 1.88
CA ASP A 171 -17.56 14.42 2.06
C ASP A 171 -17.92 13.59 3.28
N LYS A 172 -16.95 13.21 4.10
CA LYS A 172 -17.19 12.33 5.25
C LYS A 172 -17.69 13.06 6.48
N HIS A 173 -17.82 14.37 6.43
CA HIS A 173 -18.26 15.19 7.56
C HIS A 173 -19.72 15.53 7.52
N VAL A 174 -20.42 15.07 6.52
CA VAL A 174 -21.87 15.27 6.47
C VAL A 174 -22.49 14.25 7.39
N SER A 175 -22.77 14.68 8.55
CA SER A 175 -23.44 13.85 9.55
C SER A 175 -24.94 13.93 9.37
#